data_b5765db5eccd6393b91c12cb6f95809b
#
_entry.id   b5765db5eccd6393b91c12cb6f95809b
#
_cell.length_a   1.000
_cell.length_b   1.000
_cell.length_c   1.000
_cell.angle_alpha   90.00
_cell.angle_beta   90.00
_cell.angle_gamma   90.00
#
_symmetry.space_group_name_H-M   'P 1'
#
loop_
_entity.id
_entity.type
_entity.pdbx_description
1 polymer ?
#
loop_
_entity_poly.entity_id
_entity_poly.type
_entity_poly.pdbx_seq_one_letter_code
_entity_poly.pdbx_strand_id
1 'polypeptide(L)' 'MNRSDLMRCKGIGGESSDLLESAGVDTIKELRRRNAASLTNKMVEINEKKKLVRRLPTESMVSRWIESAKGLEPSVKH' A
#
# COMPACT_ATOMS: atom_id res chain seq x y z
N MET A 1 -14.47 -0.12 -3.63
CA MET A 1 -13.34 -0.10 -3.05
C MET A 1 -13.13 -1.05 -1.97
N ASN A 2 -12.05 -1.64 -1.88
CA ASN A 2 -11.89 -2.74 -1.10
C ASN A 2 -10.65 -2.71 -0.33
N ARG A 3 -10.62 -1.99 0.77
CA ARG A 3 -9.49 -1.93 1.65
C ARG A 3 -9.05 -3.30 2.13
N SER A 4 -10.00 -4.20 2.29
CA SER A 4 -9.65 -5.52 2.78
C SER A 4 -8.78 -6.27 1.79
N ASP A 5 -8.80 -5.88 0.53
CA ASP A 5 -7.91 -6.50 -0.43
C ASP A 5 -6.45 -6.17 -0.10
N LEU A 6 -6.20 -4.94 0.27
CA LEU A 6 -4.85 -4.53 0.65
C LEU A 6 -4.43 -5.19 1.96
N MET A 7 -5.35 -5.39 2.86
CA MET A 7 -5.02 -5.96 4.16
C MET A 7 -4.65 -7.43 4.07
N ARG A 8 -4.80 -8.03 2.92
CA ARG A 8 -4.32 -9.39 2.69
C ARG A 8 -2.79 -9.42 2.68
N CYS A 9 -2.17 -8.29 2.43
CA CYS A 9 -0.72 -8.22 2.49
C CYS A 9 -0.29 -8.19 3.94
N LYS A 10 0.73 -8.96 4.27
CA LYS A 10 1.23 -8.98 5.61
C LYS A 10 1.81 -7.62 5.95
N GLY A 11 1.48 -7.11 7.06
CA GLY A 11 2.01 -5.84 7.51
C GLY A 11 1.20 -4.62 7.15
N ILE A 12 0.16 -4.77 6.37
CA ILE A 12 -0.70 -3.65 6.05
C ILE A 12 -1.92 -3.71 6.95
N GLY A 13 -2.00 -2.75 7.85
CA GLY A 13 -3.15 -2.63 8.74
C GLY A 13 -4.12 -1.60 8.23
N GLY A 14 -5.11 -1.27 9.06
CA GLY A 14 -6.14 -0.31 8.66
C GLY A 14 -5.60 1.06 8.32
N GLU A 15 -4.69 1.57 9.13
CA GLU A 15 -4.13 2.89 8.89
C GLU A 15 -3.31 2.92 7.61
N SER A 16 -2.53 1.89 7.41
CA SER A 16 -1.70 1.82 6.20
C SER A 16 -2.55 1.69 4.95
N SER A 17 -3.62 0.91 5.02
CA SER A 17 -4.49 0.78 3.87
C SER A 17 -5.21 2.08 3.55
N ASP A 18 -5.57 2.86 4.58
CA ASP A 18 -6.18 4.17 4.36
C ASP A 18 -5.21 5.09 3.64
N LEU A 19 -3.95 5.07 4.06
CA LEU A 19 -2.95 5.91 3.44
C LEU A 19 -2.69 5.49 2.00
N LEU A 20 -2.62 4.20 1.77
CA LEU A 20 -2.43 3.68 0.42
C LEU A 20 -3.60 4.07 -0.48
N GLU A 21 -4.80 3.95 0.03
CA GLU A 21 -5.98 4.30 -0.73
C GLU A 21 -5.95 5.77 -1.11
N SER A 22 -5.54 6.63 -0.20
CA SER A 22 -5.43 8.05 -0.49
C SER A 22 -4.35 8.32 -1.53
N ALA A 23 -3.37 7.45 -1.61
CA ALA A 23 -2.31 7.60 -2.61
C ALA A 23 -2.69 6.98 -3.96
N GLY A 24 -3.91 6.49 -4.07
CA GLY A 24 -4.38 5.92 -5.33
C GLY A 24 -4.20 4.41 -5.44
N VAL A 25 -3.87 3.76 -4.33
CA VAL A 25 -3.64 2.32 -4.35
C VAL A 25 -4.69 1.69 -3.45
N ASP A 26 -5.71 1.10 -4.04
CA ASP A 26 -6.78 0.51 -3.25
C ASP A 26 -6.89 -1.00 -3.42
N THR A 27 -6.05 -1.60 -4.23
CA THR A 27 -6.06 -3.06 -4.38
C THR A 27 -4.65 -3.59 -4.46
N ILE A 28 -4.50 -4.89 -4.25
CA ILE A 28 -3.20 -5.55 -4.37
C ILE A 28 -2.69 -5.42 -5.80
N LYS A 29 -3.58 -5.47 -6.75
CA LYS A 29 -3.21 -5.36 -8.15
C LYS A 29 -2.55 -4.01 -8.43
N GLU A 30 -3.07 -2.95 -7.83
CA GLU A 30 -2.47 -1.63 -7.98
C GLU A 30 -1.14 -1.56 -7.24
N LEU A 31 -1.10 -2.12 -6.04
CA LEU A 31 0.09 -2.05 -5.21
C LEU A 31 1.30 -2.70 -5.90
N ARG A 32 1.09 -3.85 -6.49
CA ARG A 32 2.19 -4.57 -7.11
C ARG A 32 2.77 -3.86 -8.33
N ARG A 33 2.05 -2.88 -8.84
CA ARG A 33 2.52 -2.12 -10.00
C ARG A 33 3.25 -0.85 -9.61
N ARG A 34 3.28 -0.53 -8.33
CA ARG A 34 3.88 0.71 -7.90
C ARG A 34 5.36 0.54 -7.59
N ASN A 35 6.05 1.66 -7.66
CA ASN A 35 7.47 1.70 -7.31
C ASN A 35 7.56 2.11 -5.84
N ALA A 36 8.37 1.41 -5.06
CA ALA A 36 8.44 1.67 -3.62
C ALA A 36 8.86 3.10 -3.29
N ALA A 37 9.86 3.60 -3.97
CA ALA A 37 10.35 4.95 -3.68
C ALA A 37 9.30 6.00 -4.00
N SER A 38 8.68 5.88 -5.17
CA SER A 38 7.66 6.80 -5.61
C SER A 38 6.45 6.74 -4.70
N LEU A 39 6.02 5.55 -4.37
CA LEU A 39 4.85 5.37 -3.51
C LEU A 39 5.11 5.92 -2.12
N THR A 40 6.29 5.67 -1.57
CA THR A 40 6.62 6.17 -0.25
C THR A 40 6.57 7.68 -0.23
N ASN A 41 7.14 8.33 -1.23
CA ASN A 41 7.12 9.78 -1.31
C ASN A 41 5.69 10.32 -1.41
N LYS A 42 4.86 9.63 -2.17
CA LYS A 42 3.48 10.04 -2.30
C LYS A 42 2.75 9.92 -0.97
N MET A 43 3.00 8.85 -0.26
CA MET A 43 2.36 8.63 1.03
C MET A 43 2.78 9.68 2.04
N VAL A 44 4.05 10.05 2.05
CA VAL A 44 4.54 11.09 2.94
C VAL A 44 3.82 12.41 2.63
N GLU A 45 3.74 12.74 1.36
CA GLU A 45 3.11 13.97 0.93
C GLU A 45 1.64 14.03 1.35
N ILE A 46 0.94 12.93 1.15
CA ILE A 46 -0.47 12.87 1.49
C ILE A 46 -0.66 12.94 3.00
N ASN A 47 0.19 12.24 3.74
CA ASN A 47 0.05 12.24 5.18
C ASN A 47 0.33 13.62 5.77
N GLU A 48 1.17 14.40 5.14
CA GLU A 48 1.43 15.75 5.61
C GLU A 48 0.15 16.59 5.55
N LYS A 49 -0.69 16.29 4.60
CA LYS A 49 -1.92 17.04 4.45
C LYS A 49 -3.07 16.45 5.24
N LYS A 50 -3.18 15.15 5.26
CA LYS A 50 -4.33 14.50 5.87
C LYS A 50 -4.07 13.89 7.24
N LYS A 51 -2.84 13.65 7.55
CA LYS A 51 -2.45 13.07 8.84
C LYS A 51 -3.22 11.81 9.16
N LEU A 52 -3.24 10.91 8.20
CA LEU A 52 -3.99 9.68 8.35
C LEU A 52 -3.31 8.69 9.28
N VAL A 53 -2.00 8.75 9.40
CA VAL A 53 -1.27 7.83 10.26
C VAL A 53 -0.30 8.61 11.12
N ARG A 54 0.02 8.05 12.28
CA ARG A 54 0.95 8.71 13.17
C ARG A 54 2.37 8.48 12.75
N ARG A 55 2.65 7.29 12.23
CA ARG A 55 3.99 6.94 11.87
C ARG A 55 4.01 6.55 10.41
N LEU A 56 4.80 7.26 9.64
CA LEU A 56 4.88 6.98 8.22
C LEU A 56 5.64 5.69 7.97
N PRO A 57 5.24 4.92 6.98
CA PRO A 57 6.00 3.74 6.63
C PRO A 57 7.31 4.16 5.96
N THR A 58 8.32 3.32 6.10
CA THR A 58 9.59 3.59 5.46
C THR A 58 9.54 2.96 4.06
N GLU A 59 10.47 3.35 3.23
CA GLU A 59 10.56 2.77 1.89
C GLU A 59 10.75 1.25 1.98
N SER A 60 11.48 0.82 2.98
CA SER A 60 11.71 -0.59 3.21
C SER A 60 10.40 -1.32 3.46
N MET A 61 9.54 -0.75 4.27
CA MET A 61 8.24 -1.33 4.55
C MET A 61 7.37 -1.38 3.31
N VAL A 62 7.36 -0.28 2.58
CA VAL A 62 6.57 -0.21 1.35
C VAL A 62 7.08 -1.24 0.34
N SER A 63 8.38 -1.38 0.25
CA SER A 63 8.98 -2.35 -0.65
C SER A 63 8.54 -3.77 -0.27
N ARG A 64 8.48 -4.07 1.01
CA ARG A 64 8.01 -5.37 1.48
C ARG A 64 6.57 -5.60 1.12
N TRP A 65 5.75 -4.57 1.25
CA TRP A 65 4.34 -4.68 0.89
C TRP A 65 4.19 -5.00 -0.59
N ILE A 66 4.98 -4.33 -1.42
CA ILE A 66 4.91 -4.56 -2.86
C ILE A 66 5.35 -5.98 -3.19
N GLU A 67 6.41 -6.44 -2.54
CA GLU A 67 6.88 -7.80 -2.76
C GLU A 67 5.84 -8.82 -2.31
N SER A 68 5.19 -8.56 -1.19
CA SER A 68 4.12 -9.42 -0.73
C SER A 68 2.98 -9.44 -1.72
N ALA A 69 2.66 -8.29 -2.26
CA ALA A 69 1.57 -8.20 -3.23
C ALA A 69 1.89 -8.99 -4.48
N LYS A 70 3.14 -8.99 -4.89
CA LYS A 70 3.55 -9.76 -6.04
C LYS A 70 3.39 -11.25 -5.79
N GLY A 71 3.60 -11.66 -4.56
CA GLY A 71 3.44 -13.05 -4.20
C GLY A 71 1.98 -13.47 -4.03
N LEU A 72 1.11 -12.50 -3.79
CA LEU A 72 -0.30 -12.79 -3.65
C LEU A 72 -0.96 -12.63 -4.99
N GLU A 73 -0.65 -13.45 -5.90
CA GLU A 73 -1.24 -13.36 -7.18
C GLU A 73 -2.71 -13.33 -7.10
N PRO A 74 -3.34 -12.54 -7.81
CA PRO A 74 -4.75 -12.54 -7.86
C PRO A 74 -5.09 -13.80 -8.54
N SER A 75 -5.66 -14.49 -8.05
CA SER A 75 -6.05 -15.63 -8.44
C SER A 75 -6.43 -15.83 -9.76
N VAL A 76 -6.13 -15.52 -10.51
CA VAL A 76 -6.56 -15.73 -11.65
C VAL A 76 -6.04 -16.67 -12.30
N LYS A 77 -6.16 -17.34 -12.54
CA LYS A 77 -5.74 -18.11 -13.08
C LYS A 77 -5.99 -18.32 -14.10
N HIS A 78 -5.80 -18.28 -14.61
CA HIS A 78 -6.11 -18.43 -15.53
C HIS A 78 -5.95 -19.18 -15.92
#